data_6f2ebde0a87f879aadd49f7bec9394bb
#
_entry.id   6f2ebde0a87f879aadd49f7bec9394bb
#
_cell.length_a   1.000
_cell.length_b   1.000
_cell.length_c   1.000
_cell.angle_alpha   90.00
_cell.angle_beta   90.00
_cell.angle_gamma   90.00
#
_symmetry.space_group_name_H-M   'P 1'
#
loop_
_entity.id
_entity.type
_entity.pdbx_description
1 polymer ?
#
loop_
_entity_poly.entity_id
_entity_poly.type
_entity_poly.pdbx_seq_one_letter_code
_entity_poly.pdbx_strand_id
1 'polypeptide(L)'
;MTLTIRRAARDDAQEVGEVWLRSFASAYAFPAAHSDDDIRRWIRDELIPNHETWLAEDDRGILGLLTREPGWVDQLYIDPVAQGEGIGRQMLELAMTLEPSGELQLWTFQANDRARPFYARNGFVEVELTEGGGNEEGQPDVRLVWRRDAAPV
;
A
#
# COMPACT_ATOMS: atom_id res chain seq x y z
N MET A 1 -17.32 11.18 11.65
CA MET A 1 -16.81 9.79 11.78
C MET A 1 -15.31 9.84 11.98
N THR A 2 -14.84 9.15 12.99
CA THR A 2 -13.43 9.18 13.35
C THR A 2 -12.70 8.02 12.67
N LEU A 3 -11.65 8.34 11.93
CA LEU A 3 -10.77 7.32 11.36
C LEU A 3 -9.85 6.77 12.44
N THR A 4 -9.75 5.45 12.53
CA THR A 4 -8.84 4.75 13.43
C THR A 4 -7.83 3.97 12.59
N ILE A 5 -6.54 4.07 12.95
CA ILE A 5 -5.48 3.25 12.34
C ILE A 5 -4.97 2.29 13.41
N ARG A 6 -5.03 0.99 13.14
CA ARG A 6 -4.66 -0.06 14.10
C ARG A 6 -3.99 -1.24 13.41
N ARG A 7 -3.35 -2.09 14.21
CA ARG A 7 -2.79 -3.34 13.70
C ARG A 7 -3.90 -4.29 13.25
N ALA A 8 -3.64 -5.01 12.18
CA ALA A 8 -4.54 -6.05 11.69
C ALA A 8 -4.54 -7.25 12.64
N ALA A 9 -5.69 -7.89 12.77
CA ALA A 9 -5.88 -9.14 13.47
C ALA A 9 -6.38 -10.22 12.50
N ARG A 10 -6.31 -11.49 12.88
CA ARG A 10 -6.72 -12.59 12.01
C ARG A 10 -8.17 -12.47 11.53
N ASP A 11 -9.04 -11.99 12.39
CA ASP A 11 -10.46 -11.83 12.08
C ASP A 11 -10.72 -10.78 10.99
N ASP A 12 -9.74 -9.95 10.69
CA ASP A 12 -9.85 -8.91 9.65
C ASP A 12 -9.62 -9.45 8.25
N ALA A 13 -9.12 -10.67 8.10
CA ALA A 13 -8.60 -11.19 6.83
C ALA A 13 -9.62 -11.13 5.69
N GLN A 14 -10.88 -11.47 5.95
CA GLN A 14 -11.90 -11.47 4.90
C GLN A 14 -12.15 -10.07 4.38
N GLU A 15 -12.33 -9.11 5.26
CA GLU A 15 -12.60 -7.73 4.89
C GLU A 15 -11.38 -7.08 4.22
N VAL A 16 -10.19 -7.34 4.72
CA VAL A 16 -8.92 -6.87 4.12
C VAL A 16 -8.76 -7.41 2.71
N GLY A 17 -9.08 -8.69 2.50
CA GLY A 17 -9.05 -9.30 1.17
C GLY A 17 -9.94 -8.59 0.16
N GLU A 18 -11.14 -8.23 0.56
CA GLU A 18 -12.08 -7.52 -0.30
C GLU A 18 -11.58 -6.10 -0.61
N VAL A 19 -11.02 -5.40 0.36
CA VAL A 19 -10.42 -4.06 0.13
C VAL A 19 -9.27 -4.16 -0.87
N TRP A 20 -8.39 -5.15 -0.70
CA TRP A 20 -7.26 -5.38 -1.62
C TRP A 20 -7.76 -5.59 -3.05
N LEU A 21 -8.73 -6.48 -3.22
CA LEU A 21 -9.26 -6.85 -4.54
C LEU A 21 -9.97 -5.68 -5.23
N ARG A 22 -10.80 -4.94 -4.50
CA ARG A 22 -11.47 -3.76 -5.06
C ARG A 22 -10.47 -2.67 -5.45
N SER A 23 -9.46 -2.47 -4.61
CA SER A 23 -8.45 -1.45 -4.85
C SER A 23 -7.61 -1.77 -6.09
N PHE A 24 -7.18 -3.03 -6.22
CA PHE A 24 -6.41 -3.46 -7.38
C PHE A 24 -7.23 -3.33 -8.68
N ALA A 25 -8.47 -3.81 -8.66
CA ALA A 25 -9.36 -3.74 -9.82
C ALA A 25 -9.65 -2.29 -10.24
N SER A 26 -9.73 -1.36 -9.28
CA SER A 26 -9.94 0.05 -9.56
C SER A 26 -8.69 0.73 -10.13
N ALA A 27 -7.50 0.30 -9.69
CA ALA A 27 -6.24 0.94 -10.07
C ALA A 27 -5.69 0.47 -11.42
N TYR A 28 -5.99 -0.77 -11.82
CA TYR A 28 -5.32 -1.40 -12.96
C TYR A 28 -6.29 -2.03 -13.95
N ALA A 29 -5.97 -1.91 -15.25
CA ALA A 29 -6.69 -2.58 -16.32
C ALA A 29 -6.22 -4.03 -16.51
N PHE A 30 -5.02 -4.38 -16.05
CA PHE A 30 -4.50 -5.73 -16.14
C PHE A 30 -4.88 -6.54 -14.88
N PRO A 31 -4.97 -7.88 -14.98
CA PRO A 31 -5.30 -8.71 -13.83
C PRO A 31 -4.13 -8.85 -12.86
N ALA A 32 -4.45 -9.15 -11.60
CA ALA A 32 -3.43 -9.58 -10.65
C ALA A 32 -2.81 -10.91 -11.11
N ALA A 33 -1.59 -11.20 -10.66
CA ALA A 33 -0.86 -12.41 -11.04
C ALA A 33 -1.50 -13.70 -10.50
N HIS A 34 -2.33 -13.59 -9.48
CA HIS A 34 -2.99 -14.70 -8.80
C HIS A 34 -4.50 -14.55 -8.83
N SER A 35 -5.24 -15.66 -8.66
CA SER A 35 -6.70 -15.62 -8.59
C SER A 35 -7.16 -14.90 -7.33
N ASP A 36 -8.42 -14.44 -7.33
CA ASP A 36 -9.02 -13.79 -6.17
C ASP A 36 -8.93 -14.69 -4.91
N ASP A 37 -9.23 -15.98 -5.07
CA ASP A 37 -9.19 -16.92 -3.95
C ASP A 37 -7.78 -17.14 -3.43
N ASP A 38 -6.78 -17.16 -4.29
CA ASP A 38 -5.37 -17.26 -3.89
C ASP A 38 -4.93 -16.01 -3.14
N ILE A 39 -5.37 -14.84 -3.57
CA ILE A 39 -5.09 -13.58 -2.90
C ILE A 39 -5.73 -13.56 -1.51
N ARG A 40 -6.99 -14.00 -1.39
CA ARG A 40 -7.67 -14.09 -0.09
C ARG A 40 -6.95 -15.02 0.86
N ARG A 41 -6.46 -16.17 0.38
CA ARG A 41 -5.69 -17.12 1.18
C ARG A 41 -4.35 -16.52 1.61
N TRP A 42 -3.66 -15.86 0.70
CA TRP A 42 -2.38 -15.22 0.99
C TRP A 42 -2.52 -14.14 2.08
N ILE A 43 -3.56 -13.33 2.00
CA ILE A 43 -3.82 -12.29 3.01
C ILE A 43 -4.10 -12.93 4.37
N ARG A 44 -4.91 -13.98 4.40
CA ARG A 44 -5.29 -14.67 5.64
C ARG A 44 -4.13 -15.45 6.26
N ASP A 45 -3.37 -16.16 5.44
CA ASP A 45 -2.40 -17.16 5.92
C ASP A 45 -0.97 -16.65 5.95
N GLU A 46 -0.64 -15.62 5.19
CA GLU A 46 0.72 -15.08 5.09
C GLU A 46 0.82 -13.62 5.48
N LEU A 47 0.05 -12.74 4.84
CA LEU A 47 0.21 -11.30 5.03
C LEU A 47 -0.07 -10.89 6.48
N ILE A 48 -1.26 -11.16 6.97
CA ILE A 48 -1.67 -10.72 8.32
C ILE A 48 -0.87 -11.44 9.42
N PRO A 49 -0.66 -12.78 9.37
CA PRO A 49 0.10 -13.44 10.43
C PRO A 49 1.58 -13.09 10.47
N ASN A 50 2.21 -12.87 9.32
CA ASN A 50 3.67 -12.83 9.21
C ASN A 50 4.26 -11.47 8.84
N HIS A 51 3.43 -10.48 8.49
CA HIS A 51 3.89 -9.15 8.11
C HIS A 51 3.21 -8.09 8.96
N GLU A 52 3.95 -7.03 9.28
CA GLU A 52 3.40 -5.92 10.04
C GLU A 52 2.37 -5.18 9.19
N THR A 53 1.09 -5.40 9.48
CA THR A 53 -0.03 -4.86 8.71
C THR A 53 -0.88 -3.94 9.57
N TRP A 54 -1.12 -2.74 9.05
CA TRP A 54 -1.94 -1.70 9.65
C TRP A 54 -3.19 -1.49 8.84
N LEU A 55 -4.30 -1.20 9.51
CA LEU A 55 -5.60 -0.98 8.88
C LEU A 55 -6.14 0.40 9.27
N ALA A 56 -6.80 1.03 8.31
CA ALA A 56 -7.57 2.24 8.54
C ALA A 56 -9.05 1.89 8.49
N GLU A 57 -9.81 2.28 9.50
CA GLU A 57 -11.24 1.99 9.56
C GLU A 57 -12.04 3.15 10.17
N ASP A 58 -13.30 3.24 9.78
CA ASP A 58 -14.31 4.08 10.39
C ASP A 58 -15.64 3.35 10.40
N ASP A 59 -16.77 4.07 10.54
CA ASP A 59 -18.10 3.44 10.60
C ASP A 59 -18.45 2.63 9.36
N ARG A 60 -17.81 2.87 8.24
CA ARG A 60 -18.02 2.11 6.98
C ARG A 60 -17.30 0.78 6.98
N GLY A 61 -16.40 0.53 7.92
CA GLY A 61 -15.56 -0.66 8.00
C GLY A 61 -14.11 -0.36 7.66
N ILE A 62 -13.38 -1.40 7.24
CA ILE A 62 -11.97 -1.27 6.84
C ILE A 62 -11.91 -0.60 5.47
N LEU A 63 -11.13 0.49 5.38
CA LEU A 63 -11.01 1.32 4.19
C LEU A 63 -9.61 1.32 3.60
N GLY A 64 -8.63 0.84 4.32
CA GLY A 64 -7.25 0.82 3.84
C GLY A 64 -6.38 -0.14 4.59
N LEU A 65 -5.31 -0.56 3.92
CA LEU A 65 -4.27 -1.38 4.53
C LEU A 65 -2.89 -0.89 4.12
N LEU A 66 -1.95 -1.02 5.04
CA LEU A 66 -0.54 -0.75 4.79
C LEU A 66 0.27 -1.87 5.45
N THR A 67 1.20 -2.46 4.70
CA THR A 67 2.13 -3.45 5.21
C THR A 67 3.54 -2.90 5.08
N ARG A 68 4.32 -3.01 6.15
CA ARG A 68 5.70 -2.54 6.15
C ARG A 68 6.66 -3.56 6.74
N GLU A 69 7.92 -3.42 6.36
CA GLU A 69 9.07 -4.06 7.00
C GLU A 69 10.18 -3.01 7.13
N PRO A 70 11.29 -3.28 7.83
CA PRO A 70 12.34 -2.28 7.99
C PRO A 70 12.81 -1.72 6.63
N GLY A 71 12.64 -0.41 6.46
CA GLY A 71 13.02 0.30 5.25
C GLY A 71 12.04 0.24 4.09
N TRP A 72 10.91 -0.47 4.22
CA TRP A 72 9.99 -0.70 3.09
C TRP A 72 8.53 -0.54 3.45
N VAL A 73 7.76 0.00 2.51
CA VAL A 73 6.31 -0.15 2.45
C VAL A 73 6.02 -1.18 1.36
N ASP A 74 5.47 -2.33 1.77
CA ASP A 74 5.23 -3.44 0.83
C ASP A 74 3.87 -3.39 0.17
N GLN A 75 2.86 -2.95 0.92
CA GLN A 75 1.48 -2.85 0.46
C GLN A 75 0.88 -1.54 0.97
N LEU A 76 0.18 -0.84 0.10
CA LEU A 76 -0.66 0.29 0.49
C LEU A 76 -1.84 0.36 -0.47
N TYR A 77 -3.02 0.06 0.03
CA TYR A 77 -4.26 0.08 -0.74
C TYR A 77 -5.35 0.80 0.03
N ILE A 78 -6.09 1.66 -0.66
CA ILE A 78 -7.24 2.38 -0.11
C ILE A 78 -8.47 1.96 -0.93
N ASP A 79 -9.55 1.59 -0.25
CA ASP A 79 -10.79 1.24 -0.90
C ASP A 79 -11.23 2.39 -1.81
N PRO A 80 -11.67 2.11 -3.06
CA PRO A 80 -12.11 3.16 -3.98
C PRO A 80 -13.17 4.10 -3.41
N VAL A 81 -14.02 3.62 -2.50
CA VAL A 81 -15.07 4.46 -1.89
C VAL A 81 -14.51 5.55 -0.98
N ALA A 82 -13.28 5.41 -0.53
CA ALA A 82 -12.64 6.33 0.42
C ALA A 82 -11.42 7.06 -0.15
N GLN A 83 -11.14 6.92 -1.44
CA GLN A 83 -10.05 7.63 -2.07
C GLN A 83 -10.30 9.14 -2.06
N GLY A 84 -9.22 9.91 -1.92
CA GLY A 84 -9.32 11.37 -1.85
C GLY A 84 -9.68 11.93 -0.48
N GLU A 85 -9.78 11.10 0.56
CA GLU A 85 -10.13 11.52 1.93
C GLU A 85 -8.91 11.69 2.84
N GLY A 86 -7.69 11.51 2.34
CA GLY A 86 -6.47 11.68 3.13
C GLY A 86 -6.05 10.44 3.93
N ILE A 87 -6.70 9.30 3.73
CA ILE A 87 -6.40 8.06 4.47
C ILE A 87 -5.02 7.54 4.11
N GLY A 88 -4.69 7.50 2.82
CA GLY A 88 -3.37 7.06 2.36
C GLY A 88 -2.24 7.89 2.94
N ARG A 89 -2.42 9.20 2.99
CA ARG A 89 -1.44 10.11 3.60
C ARG A 89 -1.23 9.80 5.07
N GLN A 90 -2.32 9.60 5.84
CA GLN A 90 -2.22 9.28 7.25
C GLN A 90 -1.50 7.95 7.49
N MET A 91 -1.76 6.96 6.66
CA MET A 91 -1.07 5.66 6.76
C MET A 91 0.41 5.77 6.40
N LEU A 92 0.77 6.56 5.37
CA LEU A 92 2.17 6.83 5.05
C LEU A 92 2.88 7.57 6.18
N GLU A 93 2.24 8.55 6.77
CA GLU A 93 2.81 9.30 7.90
C GLU A 93 3.10 8.38 9.08
N LEU A 94 2.23 7.40 9.33
CA LEU A 94 2.48 6.39 10.35
C LEU A 94 3.72 5.56 10.01
N ALA A 95 3.83 5.07 8.78
CA ALA A 95 4.99 4.30 8.34
C ALA A 95 6.28 5.11 8.47
N MET A 96 6.26 6.38 8.11
CA MET A 96 7.40 7.29 8.27
C MET A 96 7.79 7.44 9.74
N THR A 97 6.82 7.59 10.63
CA THR A 97 7.07 7.73 12.06
C THR A 97 7.64 6.47 12.67
N LEU A 98 7.20 5.30 12.21
CA LEU A 98 7.64 4.01 12.73
C LEU A 98 9.01 3.56 12.22
N GLU A 99 9.54 4.23 11.19
CA GLU A 99 10.79 3.80 10.56
C GLU A 99 12.01 4.43 11.24
N PRO A 100 12.82 3.63 11.98
CA PRO A 100 13.98 4.19 12.70
C PRO A 100 15.06 4.72 11.79
N SER A 101 15.27 4.12 10.62
CA SER A 101 16.33 4.51 9.68
C SER A 101 16.09 5.87 9.04
N GLY A 102 14.85 6.37 9.05
CA GLY A 102 14.49 7.60 8.37
C GLY A 102 14.42 7.46 6.85
N GLU A 103 14.39 6.25 6.33
CA GLU A 103 14.28 5.99 4.89
C GLU A 103 13.27 4.89 4.62
N LEU A 104 12.36 5.13 3.68
CA LEU A 104 11.40 4.16 3.20
C LEU A 104 11.49 4.04 1.69
N GLN A 105 11.36 2.82 1.20
CA GLN A 105 11.28 2.53 -0.22
C GLN A 105 9.97 1.81 -0.52
N LEU A 106 9.50 1.94 -1.75
CA LEU A 106 8.35 1.18 -2.22
C LEU A 106 8.41 1.03 -3.75
N TRP A 107 7.69 0.02 -4.23
CA TRP A 107 7.44 -0.18 -5.64
C TRP A 107 5.98 0.09 -5.95
N THR A 108 5.71 0.72 -7.08
CA THR A 108 4.36 0.81 -7.65
C THR A 108 4.44 0.63 -9.16
N PHE A 109 3.33 0.24 -9.78
CA PHE A 109 3.33 0.12 -11.25
C PHE A 109 3.30 1.49 -11.91
N GLN A 110 4.02 1.64 -13.02
CA GLN A 110 4.04 2.89 -13.77
C GLN A 110 2.65 3.28 -14.27
N ALA A 111 1.78 2.29 -14.50
CA ALA A 111 0.41 2.52 -14.94
C ALA A 111 -0.50 3.14 -13.86
N ASN A 112 -0.05 3.19 -12.61
CA ASN A 112 -0.84 3.75 -11.52
C ASN A 112 -0.74 5.28 -11.51
N ASP A 113 -1.57 5.93 -12.32
CA ASP A 113 -1.55 7.37 -12.52
C ASP A 113 -1.93 8.17 -11.27
N ARG A 114 -2.60 7.56 -10.30
CA ARG A 114 -2.95 8.20 -9.03
C ARG A 114 -1.85 8.06 -7.99
N ALA A 115 -1.21 6.90 -7.93
CA ALA A 115 -0.20 6.60 -6.92
C ALA A 115 1.07 7.44 -7.11
N ARG A 116 1.55 7.56 -8.32
CA ARG A 116 2.81 8.27 -8.58
C ARG A 116 2.76 9.72 -8.12
N PRO A 117 1.76 10.55 -8.49
CA PRO A 117 1.65 11.91 -7.95
C PRO A 117 1.40 11.94 -6.45
N PHE A 118 0.63 10.97 -5.92
CA PHE A 118 0.38 10.86 -4.49
C PHE A 118 1.68 10.67 -3.70
N TYR A 119 2.52 9.75 -4.13
CA TYR A 119 3.81 9.53 -3.46
C TYR A 119 4.73 10.75 -3.59
N ALA A 120 4.76 11.39 -4.75
CA ALA A 120 5.54 12.60 -4.95
C ALA A 120 5.12 13.72 -3.99
N ARG A 121 3.81 13.92 -3.81
CA ARG A 121 3.29 14.92 -2.86
C ARG A 121 3.65 14.61 -1.41
N ASN A 122 3.93 13.35 -1.11
CA ASN A 122 4.30 12.90 0.23
C ASN A 122 5.81 12.74 0.42
N GLY A 123 6.60 13.29 -0.47
CA GLY A 123 8.06 13.37 -0.33
C GLY A 123 8.83 12.20 -0.90
N PHE A 124 8.20 11.29 -1.63
CA PHE A 124 8.88 10.21 -2.31
C PHE A 124 9.42 10.67 -3.66
N VAL A 125 10.61 10.17 -4.02
CA VAL A 125 11.27 10.47 -5.30
C VAL A 125 11.43 9.18 -6.09
N GLU A 126 11.10 9.21 -7.37
CA GLU A 126 11.31 8.07 -8.27
C GLU A 126 12.80 7.92 -8.56
N VAL A 127 13.33 6.73 -8.28
CA VAL A 127 14.78 6.47 -8.41
C VAL A 127 15.11 5.35 -9.39
N GLU A 128 14.15 4.52 -9.75
CA GLU A 128 14.37 3.42 -10.68
C GLU A 128 13.09 3.08 -11.42
N LEU A 129 13.17 3.00 -12.76
CA LEU A 129 12.06 2.52 -13.59
C LEU A 129 12.48 1.22 -14.24
N THR A 130 11.58 0.23 -14.25
CA THR A 130 11.82 -1.04 -14.91
C THR A 130 10.73 -1.35 -15.93
N GLU A 131 10.98 -2.35 -16.77
CA GLU A 131 9.99 -2.83 -17.74
C GLU A 131 9.13 -3.97 -17.19
N GLY A 132 9.29 -4.31 -15.91
CA GLY A 132 8.43 -5.28 -15.22
C GLY A 132 8.99 -6.70 -15.21
N GLY A 133 10.23 -6.93 -15.63
CA GLY A 133 10.82 -8.27 -15.64
C GLY A 133 11.03 -8.89 -14.27
N GLY A 134 11.01 -8.07 -13.20
CA GLY A 134 11.23 -8.53 -11.83
C GLY A 134 9.94 -8.68 -11.02
N ASN A 135 8.75 -8.42 -11.55
CA ASN A 135 7.51 -8.58 -10.82
C ASN A 135 6.61 -9.64 -11.45
N GLU A 136 5.69 -10.19 -10.65
CA GLU A 136 4.83 -11.29 -11.07
C GLU A 136 3.85 -10.92 -12.17
N GLU A 137 3.40 -9.67 -12.20
CA GLU A 137 2.45 -9.17 -13.20
C GLU A 137 3.12 -8.91 -14.55
N GLY A 138 4.44 -8.82 -14.59
CA GLY A 138 5.18 -8.50 -15.80
C GLY A 138 4.92 -7.08 -16.31
N GLN A 139 4.48 -6.17 -15.45
CA GLN A 139 4.10 -4.81 -15.80
C GLN A 139 5.20 -3.82 -15.39
N PRO A 140 5.46 -2.79 -16.22
CA PRO A 140 6.45 -1.77 -15.86
C PRO A 140 6.17 -1.17 -14.48
N ASP A 141 7.20 -1.09 -13.65
CA ASP A 141 7.10 -0.56 -12.30
C ASP A 141 8.14 0.52 -12.04
N VAL A 142 8.01 1.17 -10.89
CA VAL A 142 8.88 2.26 -10.47
C VAL A 142 9.16 2.12 -8.98
N ARG A 143 10.42 2.29 -8.60
CA ARG A 143 10.83 2.33 -7.20
C ARG A 143 10.96 3.78 -6.76
N LEU A 144 10.39 4.07 -5.59
CA LEU A 144 10.42 5.40 -4.99
C LEU A 144 11.07 5.33 -3.62
N VAL A 145 11.71 6.42 -3.22
CA VAL A 145 12.42 6.54 -1.94
C VAL A 145 11.98 7.81 -1.23
N TRP A 146 11.71 7.69 0.05
CA TRP A 146 11.50 8.82 0.96
C TRP A 146 12.62 8.83 2.00
N ARG A 147 13.14 10.04 2.30
CA ARG A 147 14.12 10.25 3.37
C ARG A 147 13.64 11.37 4.27
N ARG A 148 13.67 11.10 5.58
CA ARG A 148 13.21 12.05 6.61
C ARG A 148 13.96 13.37 6.55
N ASP A 149 15.25 13.32 6.31
CA ASP A 149 16.14 14.47 6.34
C ASP A 149 16.46 15.02 4.96
N ALA A 150 15.66 14.63 3.94
CA ALA A 150 15.84 15.19 2.60
C ALA A 150 15.55 16.69 2.62
N ALA A 151 16.50 17.48 2.09
CA ALA A 151 16.32 18.92 2.00
C ALA A 151 15.19 19.23 1.02
N PRO A 152 14.29 20.19 1.35
CA PRO A 152 13.30 20.66 0.39
C PRO A 152 14.03 21.30 -0.79
N VAL A 153 13.55 21.01 -1.97
CA VAL A 153 14.09 21.53 -3.21
C VAL A 153 13.38 22.81 -3.59
#